data_f15081fb14a302fc91e26d018662de40
#
_entry.id   f15081fb14a302fc91e26d018662de40
#
_cell.length_a   1.000
_cell.length_b   1.000
_cell.length_c   1.000
_cell.angle_alpha   90.00
_cell.angle_beta   90.00
_cell.angle_gamma   90.00
#
_symmetry.space_group_name_H-M   'P 1'
#
loop_
_entity.id
_entity.type
_entity.pdbx_description
1 polymer ?
#
loop_
_entity_poly.entity_id
_entity_poly.type
_entity_poly.pdbx_seq_one_letter_code
_entity_poly.pdbx_strand_id
1 'polypeptide(L)'
;MDVTTDELTQADEAFAGNRLLVTFSREARALLEPFGEMFELGSGETVLERGEPARSSLFPIGPTMISMAVELAGGRSAEVASIGREGAVGGIVSCGRAPAFSEARVLVPGRAFRLPMKSLEEAKSRSPFIGNLFCRFSDYLLAQVMQSAVCNSFHSIPERAARWLLHAQDRAGDRIELTQEAFAGLLGVQRTTINAVVQQLSSEGLIATGRGNLRVTDRAGLKRRACECYERLQHHFDAVIGAGGVGG
;
A
#
# COMPACT_ATOMS: atom_id res chain seq x y z
N MET A 1 14.06 17.28 -38.57
CA MET A 1 12.70 16.99 -38.07
C MET A 1 12.93 16.34 -36.72
N ASP A 2 13.02 17.18 -35.67
CA ASP A 2 13.20 16.71 -34.31
C ASP A 2 11.88 16.08 -33.83
N VAL A 3 11.96 14.81 -33.48
CA VAL A 3 10.91 14.12 -32.74
C VAL A 3 11.01 14.67 -31.32
N THR A 4 10.17 15.66 -31.01
CA THR A 4 9.96 16.13 -29.65
C THR A 4 9.54 14.93 -28.79
N THR A 5 10.38 14.58 -27.84
CA THR A 5 10.05 13.67 -26.75
C THR A 5 8.83 14.29 -26.05
N ASP A 6 7.67 13.66 -26.21
CA ASP A 6 6.43 14.07 -25.59
C ASP A 6 6.66 13.96 -24.08
N GLU A 7 6.80 15.10 -23.38
CA GLU A 7 6.93 15.13 -21.93
C GLU A 7 5.60 14.63 -21.37
N LEU A 8 5.62 13.43 -20.77
CA LEU A 8 4.47 12.85 -20.09
C LEU A 8 3.93 13.88 -19.09
N THR A 9 2.63 14.15 -19.14
CA THR A 9 2.01 15.01 -18.15
C THR A 9 2.07 14.35 -16.78
N GLN A 10 1.98 15.13 -15.69
CA GLN A 10 1.91 14.56 -14.33
C GLN A 10 0.76 13.54 -14.18
N ALA A 11 -0.33 13.76 -14.87
CA ALA A 11 -1.43 12.84 -14.91
C ALA A 11 -1.09 11.55 -15.66
N ASP A 12 -0.37 11.62 -16.80
CA ASP A 12 0.09 10.43 -17.52
C ASP A 12 0.98 9.56 -16.64
N GLU A 13 1.91 10.18 -15.92
CA GLU A 13 2.76 9.48 -14.96
C GLU A 13 1.93 8.81 -13.85
N ALA A 14 0.93 9.50 -13.30
CA ALA A 14 0.06 8.98 -12.26
C ALA A 14 -0.74 7.75 -12.74
N PHE A 15 -1.38 7.88 -13.90
CA PHE A 15 -2.21 6.81 -14.47
C PHE A 15 -1.39 5.61 -14.96
N ALA A 16 -0.14 5.79 -15.35
CA ALA A 16 0.78 4.69 -15.65
C ALA A 16 1.42 4.07 -14.40
N GLY A 17 1.63 4.88 -13.36
CA GLY A 17 2.39 4.50 -12.16
C GLY A 17 1.61 3.81 -11.06
N ASN A 18 0.26 3.85 -11.08
CA ASN A 18 -0.59 3.20 -10.08
C ASN A 18 -1.47 2.11 -10.72
N ARG A 19 -1.48 0.90 -10.13
CA ARG A 19 -2.18 -0.28 -10.68
C ARG A 19 -3.70 -0.19 -10.67
N LEU A 20 -4.31 0.69 -9.88
CA LEU A 20 -5.73 0.99 -10.00
C LEU A 20 -5.97 1.96 -11.16
N LEU A 21 -5.21 3.05 -11.19
CA LEU A 21 -5.40 4.10 -12.18
C LEU A 21 -5.11 3.62 -13.61
N VAL A 22 -4.15 2.69 -13.79
CA VAL A 22 -3.83 2.13 -15.11
C VAL A 22 -4.99 1.35 -15.74
N THR A 23 -5.95 0.87 -14.93
CA THR A 23 -7.13 0.15 -15.44
C THR A 23 -8.21 1.07 -16.03
N PHE A 24 -8.06 2.39 -15.86
CA PHE A 24 -9.08 3.35 -16.29
C PHE A 24 -9.11 3.50 -17.81
N SER A 25 -10.32 3.42 -18.38
CA SER A 25 -10.52 3.82 -19.76
C SER A 25 -10.26 5.32 -19.94
N ARG A 26 -10.10 5.75 -21.18
CA ARG A 26 -9.91 7.19 -21.50
C ARG A 26 -11.05 8.04 -20.96
N GLU A 27 -12.29 7.56 -21.04
CA GLU A 27 -13.48 8.26 -20.57
C GLU A 27 -13.49 8.35 -19.03
N ALA A 28 -13.15 7.25 -18.33
CA ALA A 28 -13.06 7.24 -16.86
C ALA A 28 -11.93 8.16 -16.36
N ARG A 29 -10.78 8.14 -17.05
CA ARG A 29 -9.64 9.02 -16.76
C ARG A 29 -10.03 10.51 -16.90
N ALA A 30 -10.74 10.89 -17.94
CA ALA A 30 -11.18 12.27 -18.19
C ALA A 30 -12.08 12.84 -17.07
N LEU A 31 -12.73 11.98 -16.27
CA LEU A 31 -13.54 12.40 -15.12
C LEU A 31 -12.70 12.74 -13.88
N LEU A 32 -11.46 12.29 -13.80
CA LEU A 32 -10.62 12.44 -12.61
C LEU A 32 -9.38 13.31 -12.84
N GLU A 33 -8.76 13.18 -14.00
CA GLU A 33 -7.51 13.83 -14.36
C GLU A 33 -7.50 15.36 -14.11
N PRO A 34 -8.55 16.13 -14.47
CA PRO A 34 -8.55 17.57 -14.26
C PRO A 34 -8.55 18.03 -12.79
N PHE A 35 -8.84 17.12 -11.87
CA PHE A 35 -8.98 17.42 -10.43
C PHE A 35 -7.85 16.88 -9.60
N GLY A 36 -6.98 16.06 -10.19
CA GLY A 36 -5.89 15.42 -9.49
C GLY A 36 -4.58 16.19 -9.63
N GLU A 37 -3.73 16.03 -8.64
CA GLU A 37 -2.39 16.63 -8.64
C GLU A 37 -1.36 15.65 -8.09
N MET A 38 -0.12 15.75 -8.56
CA MET A 38 1.01 15.03 -7.97
C MET A 38 1.39 15.69 -6.64
N PHE A 39 1.56 14.88 -5.62
CA PHE A 39 1.85 15.33 -4.27
C PHE A 39 3.05 14.56 -3.70
N GLU A 40 4.01 15.29 -3.12
CA GLU A 40 5.16 14.69 -2.43
C GLU A 40 4.76 14.27 -1.02
N LEU A 41 5.23 13.09 -0.61
CA LEU A 41 4.94 12.49 0.69
C LEU A 41 6.26 12.28 1.46
N GLY A 42 6.38 12.92 2.61
CA GLY A 42 7.52 12.79 3.52
C GLY A 42 7.44 11.52 4.39
N SER A 43 8.59 10.97 4.77
CA SER A 43 8.63 9.82 5.70
C SER A 43 8.03 10.18 7.05
N GLY A 44 7.14 9.33 7.58
CA GLY A 44 6.44 9.52 8.84
C GLY A 44 5.26 10.50 8.78
N GLU A 45 4.98 11.10 7.62
CA GLU A 45 3.85 12.01 7.43
C GLU A 45 2.53 11.25 7.63
N THR A 46 1.61 11.82 8.42
CA THR A 46 0.25 11.30 8.58
C THR A 46 -0.61 11.84 7.45
N VAL A 47 -1.16 10.95 6.64
CA VAL A 47 -2.01 11.30 5.48
C VAL A 47 -3.49 11.07 5.73
N LEU A 48 -3.82 10.34 6.80
CA LEU A 48 -5.18 10.15 7.28
C LEU A 48 -5.16 10.04 8.80
N GLU A 49 -5.77 11.00 9.45
CA GLU A 49 -5.89 11.04 10.91
C GLU A 49 -7.05 10.16 11.39
N ARG A 50 -6.81 9.41 12.46
CA ARG A 50 -7.87 8.66 13.13
C ARG A 50 -8.95 9.59 13.65
N GLY A 51 -10.20 9.25 13.40
CA GLY A 51 -11.37 10.04 13.83
C GLY A 51 -11.75 11.18 12.86
N GLU A 52 -10.90 11.50 11.89
CA GLU A 52 -11.18 12.53 10.89
C GLU A 52 -11.72 11.91 9.58
N PRO A 53 -12.61 12.60 8.88
CA PRO A 53 -13.05 12.16 7.56
C PRO A 53 -11.93 12.35 6.52
N ALA A 54 -11.80 11.44 5.57
CA ALA A 54 -10.86 11.58 4.48
C ALA A 54 -11.29 12.72 3.55
N ARG A 55 -10.40 13.70 3.34
CA ARG A 55 -10.65 14.86 2.44
C ARG A 55 -10.23 14.58 1.01
N SER A 56 -9.34 13.62 0.81
CA SER A 56 -8.84 13.19 -0.50
C SER A 56 -8.50 11.71 -0.50
N SER A 57 -8.42 11.12 -1.68
CA SER A 57 -7.79 9.83 -1.91
C SER A 57 -6.39 10.02 -2.47
N LEU A 58 -5.43 9.28 -1.92
CA LEU A 58 -4.04 9.27 -2.36
C LEU A 58 -3.75 7.95 -3.07
N PHE A 59 -3.21 8.04 -4.27
CA PHE A 59 -2.77 6.91 -5.09
C PHE A 59 -1.25 6.89 -5.13
N PRO A 60 -0.58 6.05 -4.33
CA PRO A 60 0.88 6.00 -4.30
C PRO A 60 1.48 5.68 -5.66
N ILE A 61 2.60 6.34 -5.98
CA ILE A 61 3.34 6.18 -7.23
C ILE A 61 4.78 5.78 -6.91
N GLY A 62 5.37 4.94 -7.75
CA GLY A 62 6.75 4.49 -7.56
C GLY A 62 6.95 3.69 -6.28
N PRO A 63 7.99 3.96 -5.48
CA PRO A 63 8.32 3.19 -4.28
C PRO A 63 7.51 3.61 -3.05
N THR A 64 6.57 4.54 -3.17
CA THR A 64 5.79 5.08 -2.05
C THR A 64 4.98 3.99 -1.37
N MET A 65 5.07 3.93 -0.03
CA MET A 65 4.32 2.97 0.77
C MET A 65 3.69 3.66 1.98
N ILE A 66 2.40 3.41 2.17
CA ILE A 66 1.60 3.97 3.27
C ILE A 66 1.12 2.82 4.15
N SER A 67 1.39 2.89 5.45
CA SER A 67 0.94 1.94 6.45
C SER A 67 -0.37 2.41 7.07
N MET A 68 -1.35 1.53 7.19
CA MET A 68 -2.58 1.75 7.93
C MET A 68 -2.48 1.00 9.25
N ALA A 69 -2.52 1.73 10.36
CA ALA A 69 -2.35 1.17 11.70
C ALA A 69 -3.54 1.50 12.62
N VAL A 70 -3.80 0.60 13.55
CA VAL A 70 -4.75 0.82 14.63
C VAL A 70 -3.99 0.92 15.93
N GLU A 71 -4.18 2.03 16.64
CA GLU A 71 -3.60 2.28 17.94
C GLU A 71 -4.54 1.85 19.06
N LEU A 72 -3.97 1.18 20.06
CA LEU A 72 -4.65 0.76 21.29
C LEU A 72 -4.36 1.73 22.44
N ALA A 73 -5.15 1.65 23.50
CA ALA A 73 -4.87 2.35 24.74
C ALA A 73 -3.44 2.03 25.23
N GLY A 74 -2.68 3.06 25.61
CA GLY A 74 -1.29 2.93 26.04
C GLY A 74 -0.25 3.03 24.91
N GLY A 75 -0.63 3.54 23.72
CA GLY A 75 0.29 3.88 22.63
C GLY A 75 0.83 2.69 21.83
N ARG A 76 0.31 1.49 22.06
CA ARG A 76 0.65 0.32 21.23
C ARG A 76 -0.15 0.37 19.94
N SER A 77 0.51 0.14 18.81
CA SER A 77 -0.13 0.07 17.50
C SER A 77 0.31 -1.17 16.73
N ALA A 78 -0.50 -1.56 15.75
CA ALA A 78 -0.10 -2.58 14.79
C ALA A 78 -0.65 -2.21 13.41
N GLU A 79 0.13 -2.54 12.38
CA GLU A 79 -0.32 -2.41 10.99
C GLU A 79 -1.42 -3.44 10.70
N VAL A 80 -2.49 -2.96 10.08
CA VAL A 80 -3.60 -3.80 9.63
C VAL A 80 -3.58 -3.99 8.12
N ALA A 81 -3.06 -3.01 7.39
CA ALA A 81 -2.85 -3.06 5.95
C ALA A 81 -1.74 -2.10 5.55
N SER A 82 -1.09 -2.35 4.44
CA SER A 82 -0.16 -1.41 3.80
C SER A 82 -0.51 -1.27 2.32
N ILE A 83 -0.39 -0.07 1.82
CA ILE A 83 -0.80 0.32 0.48
C ILE A 83 0.39 0.95 -0.23
N GLY A 84 0.68 0.47 -1.42
CA GLY A 84 1.62 1.05 -2.35
C GLY A 84 0.95 1.38 -3.69
N ARG A 85 1.73 1.29 -4.76
CA ARG A 85 1.24 1.56 -6.13
C ARG A 85 0.09 0.66 -6.60
N GLU A 86 -0.26 -0.38 -5.86
CA GLU A 86 -1.39 -1.27 -6.18
C GLU A 86 -2.74 -0.74 -5.71
N GLY A 87 -2.77 0.37 -4.97
CA GLY A 87 -4.00 0.80 -4.32
C GLY A 87 -4.14 2.30 -4.10
N ALA A 88 -5.03 2.64 -3.19
CA ALA A 88 -5.32 3.99 -2.76
C ALA A 88 -5.62 4.06 -1.27
N VAL A 89 -5.38 5.22 -0.66
CA VAL A 89 -5.66 5.51 0.76
C VAL A 89 -6.58 6.72 0.87
N GLY A 90 -7.58 6.63 1.74
CA GLY A 90 -8.55 7.69 2.00
C GLY A 90 -9.86 7.49 1.25
N GLY A 91 -10.98 7.45 1.99
CA GLY A 91 -12.33 7.45 1.47
C GLY A 91 -12.75 6.26 0.60
N ILE A 92 -12.01 5.17 0.64
CA ILE A 92 -12.24 4.02 -0.25
C ILE A 92 -13.55 3.32 0.10
N VAL A 93 -13.77 3.07 1.39
CA VAL A 93 -14.93 2.29 1.89
C VAL A 93 -16.11 3.21 2.22
N SER A 94 -15.86 4.36 2.87
CA SER A 94 -16.89 5.22 3.47
C SER A 94 -17.22 6.47 2.65
N CYS A 95 -16.74 6.56 1.42
CA CYS A 95 -16.93 7.75 0.59
C CYS A 95 -16.44 9.05 1.27
N GLY A 96 -15.43 8.93 2.14
CA GLY A 96 -14.84 10.05 2.87
C GLY A 96 -15.75 10.74 3.90
N ARG A 97 -16.96 10.23 4.15
CA ARG A 97 -17.92 10.87 5.07
C ARG A 97 -17.81 10.37 6.51
N ALA A 98 -17.40 9.13 6.70
CA ALA A 98 -17.22 8.56 8.03
C ALA A 98 -15.83 8.90 8.59
N PRO A 99 -15.70 9.05 9.90
CA PRO A 99 -14.39 9.21 10.53
C PRO A 99 -13.53 7.96 10.31
N ALA A 100 -12.25 8.16 10.02
CA ALA A 100 -11.31 7.07 9.81
C ALA A 100 -11.12 6.25 11.10
N PHE A 101 -11.20 4.93 10.98
CA PHE A 101 -10.96 4.03 12.11
C PHE A 101 -9.47 3.84 12.39
N SER A 102 -8.65 3.83 11.35
CA SER A 102 -7.19 3.71 11.40
C SER A 102 -6.51 5.03 11.07
N GLU A 103 -5.30 5.21 11.58
CA GLU A 103 -4.37 6.20 11.06
C GLU A 103 -3.69 5.65 9.80
N ALA A 104 -3.39 6.51 8.81
CA ALA A 104 -2.53 6.15 7.69
C ALA A 104 -1.29 7.05 7.67
N ARG A 105 -0.10 6.43 7.68
CA ARG A 105 1.19 7.10 7.77
C ARG A 105 2.13 6.65 6.67
N VAL A 106 2.87 7.59 6.10
CA VAL A 106 3.88 7.31 5.08
C VAL A 106 5.04 6.53 5.71
N LEU A 107 5.26 5.32 5.23
CA LEU A 107 6.36 4.45 5.66
C LEU A 107 7.59 4.62 4.75
N VAL A 108 7.37 4.59 3.43
CA VAL A 108 8.40 4.87 2.44
C VAL A 108 8.01 6.14 1.69
N PRO A 109 8.85 7.20 1.75
CA PRO A 109 8.54 8.48 1.13
C PRO A 109 8.55 8.38 -0.41
N GLY A 110 7.90 9.34 -1.05
CA GLY A 110 7.84 9.44 -2.49
C GLY A 110 6.64 10.26 -2.93
N ARG A 111 5.97 9.86 -4.01
CA ARG A 111 4.88 10.63 -4.60
C ARG A 111 3.56 9.86 -4.59
N ALA A 112 2.48 10.63 -4.58
CA ALA A 112 1.14 10.10 -4.80
C ALA A 112 0.35 11.05 -5.72
N PHE A 113 -0.58 10.49 -6.47
CA PHE A 113 -1.60 11.28 -7.14
C PHE A 113 -2.74 11.50 -6.15
N ARG A 114 -3.04 12.76 -5.85
CA ARG A 114 -4.06 13.19 -4.90
C ARG A 114 -5.32 13.62 -5.61
N LEU A 115 -6.44 13.01 -5.28
CA LEU A 115 -7.76 13.37 -5.77
C LEU A 115 -8.64 13.89 -4.62
N PRO A 116 -9.24 15.08 -4.72
CA PRO A 116 -10.21 15.54 -3.74
C PRO A 116 -11.37 14.55 -3.64
N MET A 117 -11.84 14.28 -2.42
CA MET A 117 -12.91 13.31 -2.18
C MET A 117 -14.20 13.66 -2.94
N LYS A 118 -14.55 14.95 -3.02
CA LYS A 118 -15.72 15.41 -3.77
C LYS A 118 -15.65 15.00 -5.25
N SER A 119 -14.50 15.21 -5.89
CA SER A 119 -14.32 14.87 -7.32
C SER A 119 -14.34 13.37 -7.55
N LEU A 120 -13.73 12.58 -6.64
CA LEU A 120 -13.78 11.13 -6.72
C LEU A 120 -15.21 10.59 -6.59
N GLU A 121 -15.98 11.07 -5.63
CA GLU A 121 -17.37 10.65 -5.43
C GLU A 121 -18.29 11.06 -6.60
N GLU A 122 -18.07 12.25 -7.16
CA GLU A 122 -18.76 12.67 -8.38
C GLU A 122 -18.42 11.76 -9.56
N ALA A 123 -17.15 11.41 -9.75
CA ALA A 123 -16.74 10.48 -10.80
C ALA A 123 -17.34 9.08 -10.62
N LYS A 124 -17.38 8.55 -9.39
CA LYS A 124 -18.04 7.27 -9.07
C LYS A 124 -19.54 7.30 -9.42
N SER A 125 -20.23 8.42 -9.16
CA SER A 125 -21.65 8.57 -9.49
C SER A 125 -21.93 8.64 -10.99
N ARG A 126 -20.98 9.15 -11.76
CA ARG A 126 -21.08 9.32 -13.23
C ARG A 126 -20.60 8.11 -14.02
N SER A 127 -19.75 7.26 -13.41
CA SER A 127 -19.16 6.09 -14.06
C SER A 127 -19.33 4.85 -13.19
N PRO A 128 -20.24 3.93 -13.56
CA PRO A 128 -20.36 2.63 -12.90
C PRO A 128 -19.05 1.84 -12.89
N PHE A 129 -18.22 1.99 -13.92
CA PHE A 129 -16.88 1.39 -13.97
C PHE A 129 -16.02 1.82 -12.80
N ILE A 130 -15.93 3.15 -12.54
CA ILE A 130 -15.15 3.69 -11.41
C ILE A 130 -15.72 3.17 -10.09
N GLY A 131 -17.05 3.25 -9.90
CA GLY A 131 -17.71 2.75 -8.70
C GLY A 131 -17.39 1.27 -8.44
N ASN A 132 -17.53 0.42 -9.45
CA ASN A 132 -17.24 -1.01 -9.37
C ASN A 132 -15.75 -1.31 -9.10
N LEU A 133 -14.83 -0.55 -9.68
CA LEU A 133 -13.40 -0.70 -9.42
C LEU A 133 -13.07 -0.44 -7.94
N PHE A 134 -13.61 0.64 -7.37
CA PHE A 134 -13.40 0.95 -5.95
C PHE A 134 -14.09 -0.06 -5.03
N CYS A 135 -15.23 -0.62 -5.42
CA CYS A 135 -15.87 -1.70 -4.70
C CYS A 135 -14.96 -2.94 -4.64
N ARG A 136 -14.40 -3.37 -5.78
CA ARG A 136 -13.44 -4.48 -5.85
C ARG A 136 -12.16 -4.20 -5.06
N PHE A 137 -11.66 -2.97 -5.11
CA PHE A 137 -10.50 -2.60 -4.29
C PHE A 137 -10.82 -2.65 -2.78
N SER A 138 -12.04 -2.29 -2.38
CA SER A 138 -12.50 -2.45 -1.00
C SER A 138 -12.51 -3.92 -0.55
N ASP A 139 -12.92 -4.84 -1.42
CA ASP A 139 -12.83 -6.29 -1.15
C ASP A 139 -11.39 -6.75 -0.96
N TYR A 140 -10.48 -6.28 -1.80
CA TYR A 140 -9.04 -6.57 -1.64
C TYR A 140 -8.49 -6.00 -0.32
N LEU A 141 -8.84 -4.77 0.04
CA LEU A 141 -8.42 -4.15 1.31
C LEU A 141 -8.95 -4.94 2.50
N LEU A 142 -10.21 -5.37 2.45
CA LEU A 142 -10.81 -6.22 3.47
C LEU A 142 -10.08 -7.57 3.56
N ALA A 143 -9.73 -8.18 2.42
CA ALA A 143 -8.95 -9.41 2.38
C ALA A 143 -7.57 -9.26 3.03
N GLN A 144 -6.89 -8.11 2.87
CA GLN A 144 -5.63 -7.82 3.58
C GLN A 144 -5.82 -7.84 5.10
N VAL A 145 -6.87 -7.18 5.59
CA VAL A 145 -7.18 -7.12 7.03
C VAL A 145 -7.52 -8.52 7.57
N MET A 146 -8.38 -9.27 6.88
CA MET A 146 -8.72 -10.65 7.25
C MET A 146 -7.49 -11.56 7.25
N GLN A 147 -6.66 -11.48 6.22
CA GLN A 147 -5.44 -12.29 6.12
C GLN A 147 -4.43 -11.91 7.22
N SER A 148 -4.35 -10.62 7.59
CA SER A 148 -3.50 -10.17 8.70
C SER A 148 -3.97 -10.75 10.03
N ALA A 149 -5.27 -10.80 10.29
CA ALA A 149 -5.84 -11.40 11.51
C ALA A 149 -5.50 -12.90 11.60
N VAL A 150 -5.72 -13.66 10.55
CA VAL A 150 -5.39 -15.10 10.48
C VAL A 150 -3.88 -15.31 10.62
N CYS A 151 -3.08 -14.53 9.89
CA CYS A 151 -1.63 -14.62 9.93
C CYS A 151 -1.07 -14.34 11.34
N ASN A 152 -1.64 -13.36 12.05
CA ASN A 152 -1.23 -13.03 13.41
C ASN A 152 -1.58 -14.14 14.42
N SER A 153 -2.62 -14.94 14.14
CA SER A 153 -3.09 -16.00 15.02
C SER A 153 -2.33 -17.33 14.85
N PHE A 154 -1.85 -17.63 13.64
CA PHE A 154 -1.38 -18.97 13.29
C PHE A 154 0.07 -19.04 12.81
N HIS A 155 0.68 -17.93 12.39
CA HIS A 155 2.04 -17.93 11.87
C HIS A 155 3.04 -17.32 12.84
N SER A 156 4.25 -17.87 12.84
CA SER A 156 5.35 -17.39 13.67
C SER A 156 5.85 -16.01 13.26
N ILE A 157 6.49 -15.30 14.17
CA ILE A 157 7.04 -13.96 13.88
C ILE A 157 8.05 -13.98 12.71
N PRO A 158 8.96 -14.97 12.58
CA PRO A 158 9.83 -15.03 11.40
C PRO A 158 9.08 -15.16 10.08
N GLU A 159 8.04 -16.00 9.99
CA GLU A 159 7.22 -16.14 8.78
C GLU A 159 6.47 -14.85 8.43
N ARG A 160 5.91 -14.19 9.45
CA ARG A 160 5.22 -12.89 9.31
C ARG A 160 6.19 -11.79 8.86
N ALA A 161 7.39 -11.76 9.41
CA ALA A 161 8.44 -10.81 9.05
C ALA A 161 8.88 -11.02 7.59
N ALA A 162 9.12 -12.26 7.17
CA ALA A 162 9.47 -12.59 5.80
C ALA A 162 8.34 -12.20 4.82
N ARG A 163 7.08 -12.50 5.14
CA ARG A 163 5.90 -12.07 4.36
C ARG A 163 5.86 -10.54 4.21
N TRP A 164 6.03 -9.82 5.32
CA TRP A 164 5.98 -8.35 5.31
C TRP A 164 7.10 -7.74 4.45
N LEU A 165 8.34 -8.27 4.57
CA LEU A 165 9.48 -7.82 3.76
C LEU A 165 9.26 -8.06 2.26
N LEU A 166 8.62 -9.17 1.87
CA LEU A 166 8.25 -9.41 0.46
C LEU A 166 7.24 -8.38 -0.04
N HIS A 167 6.20 -8.08 0.74
CA HIS A 167 5.23 -7.04 0.38
C HIS A 167 5.88 -5.65 0.28
N ALA A 168 6.80 -5.34 1.19
CA ALA A 168 7.54 -4.09 1.14
C ALA A 168 8.47 -4.03 -0.09
N GLN A 169 9.16 -5.13 -0.43
CA GLN A 169 9.98 -5.23 -1.62
C GLN A 169 9.17 -5.02 -2.91
N ASP A 170 7.97 -5.61 -3.01
CA ASP A 170 7.09 -5.44 -4.17
C ASP A 170 6.70 -3.97 -4.42
N ARG A 171 6.64 -3.17 -3.37
CA ARG A 171 6.23 -1.77 -3.39
C ARG A 171 7.41 -0.81 -3.49
N ALA A 172 8.40 -1.00 -2.63
CA ALA A 172 9.52 -0.07 -2.44
C ALA A 172 10.84 -0.50 -3.11
N GLY A 173 10.90 -1.72 -3.68
CA GLY A 173 12.13 -2.31 -4.20
C GLY A 173 12.97 -2.97 -3.11
N ASP A 174 14.20 -3.37 -3.48
CA ASP A 174 15.03 -4.21 -2.61
C ASP A 174 15.47 -3.52 -1.32
N ARG A 175 15.61 -2.20 -1.34
CA ARG A 175 16.03 -1.38 -0.19
C ARG A 175 14.81 -0.73 0.46
N ILE A 176 14.56 -1.10 1.71
CA ILE A 176 13.43 -0.64 2.50
C ILE A 176 13.98 0.25 3.62
N GLU A 177 13.65 1.55 3.58
CA GLU A 177 14.01 2.50 4.64
C GLU A 177 13.14 2.21 5.87
N LEU A 178 13.66 1.38 6.78
CA LEU A 178 12.93 0.89 7.94
C LEU A 178 13.88 0.60 9.09
N THR A 179 13.61 1.18 10.25
CA THR A 179 14.33 0.83 11.48
C THR A 179 13.73 -0.43 12.10
N GLN A 180 14.53 -1.16 12.89
CA GLN A 180 14.03 -2.34 13.60
C GLN A 180 12.94 -1.98 14.63
N GLU A 181 12.97 -0.77 15.19
CA GLU A 181 11.92 -0.24 16.07
C GLU A 181 10.59 -0.10 15.32
N ALA A 182 10.63 0.58 14.17
CA ALA A 182 9.44 0.72 13.31
C ALA A 182 8.92 -0.63 12.84
N PHE A 183 9.82 -1.55 12.45
CA PHE A 183 9.43 -2.90 12.03
C PHE A 183 8.74 -3.69 13.15
N ALA A 184 9.23 -3.58 14.39
CA ALA A 184 8.58 -4.18 15.55
C ALA A 184 7.17 -3.62 15.77
N GLY A 185 7.00 -2.30 15.66
CA GLY A 185 5.70 -1.62 15.73
C GLY A 185 4.73 -2.11 14.66
N LEU A 186 5.17 -2.23 13.41
CA LEU A 186 4.34 -2.73 12.30
C LEU A 186 3.80 -4.16 12.56
N LEU A 187 4.64 -5.04 13.10
CA LEU A 187 4.25 -6.41 13.41
C LEU A 187 3.56 -6.57 14.79
N GLY A 188 3.48 -5.49 15.58
CA GLY A 188 2.87 -5.51 16.91
C GLY A 188 3.64 -6.35 17.93
N VAL A 189 4.97 -6.39 17.83
CA VAL A 189 5.85 -7.20 18.68
C VAL A 189 6.92 -6.36 19.37
N GLN A 190 7.66 -6.96 20.33
CA GLN A 190 8.74 -6.27 20.98
C GLN A 190 9.97 -6.13 20.06
N ARG A 191 10.71 -5.03 20.20
CA ARG A 191 11.95 -4.77 19.44
C ARG A 191 12.97 -5.90 19.56
N THR A 192 13.12 -6.49 20.76
CA THR A 192 14.05 -7.62 20.99
C THR A 192 13.69 -8.83 20.13
N THR A 193 12.40 -9.11 19.94
CA THR A 193 11.91 -10.19 19.07
C THR A 193 12.28 -9.93 17.62
N ILE A 194 12.04 -8.72 17.11
CA ILE A 194 12.41 -8.36 15.73
C ILE A 194 13.93 -8.37 15.53
N ASN A 195 14.72 -7.92 16.51
CA ASN A 195 16.17 -7.97 16.40
C ASN A 195 16.66 -9.42 16.18
N ALA A 196 16.13 -10.38 16.94
CA ALA A 196 16.47 -11.80 16.77
C ALA A 196 16.07 -12.33 15.39
N VAL A 197 14.87 -12.00 14.90
CA VAL A 197 14.39 -12.39 13.57
C VAL A 197 15.25 -11.79 12.46
N VAL A 198 15.57 -10.50 12.54
CA VAL A 198 16.41 -9.81 11.56
C VAL A 198 17.83 -10.41 11.53
N GLN A 199 18.41 -10.72 12.69
CA GLN A 199 19.70 -11.41 12.78
C GLN A 199 19.63 -12.80 12.14
N GLN A 200 18.58 -13.57 12.39
CA GLN A 200 18.37 -14.87 11.77
C GLN A 200 18.29 -14.77 10.25
N LEU A 201 17.40 -13.94 9.70
CA LEU A 201 17.24 -13.76 8.25
C LEU A 201 18.53 -13.25 7.60
N SER A 202 19.30 -12.40 8.31
CA SER A 202 20.60 -11.90 7.83
C SER A 202 21.67 -12.99 7.83
N SER A 203 21.73 -13.84 8.87
CA SER A 203 22.68 -14.97 8.93
C SER A 203 22.39 -16.04 7.86
N GLU A 204 21.14 -16.18 7.45
CA GLU A 204 20.71 -17.04 6.34
C GLU A 204 20.98 -16.38 4.95
N GLY A 205 21.51 -15.16 4.90
CA GLY A 205 21.80 -14.43 3.67
C GLY A 205 20.56 -13.92 2.91
N LEU A 206 19.39 -13.92 3.55
CA LEU A 206 18.12 -13.54 2.91
C LEU A 206 17.95 -12.03 2.86
N ILE A 207 18.50 -11.31 3.84
CA ILE A 207 18.49 -9.85 3.93
C ILE A 207 19.85 -9.34 4.37
N ALA A 208 20.14 -8.08 4.05
CA ALA A 208 21.24 -7.31 4.63
C ALA A 208 20.69 -6.14 5.45
N THR A 209 21.36 -5.84 6.56
CA THR A 209 21.01 -4.74 7.46
C THR A 209 21.91 -3.54 7.25
N GLY A 210 21.36 -2.34 7.22
CA GLY A 210 22.07 -1.07 7.19
C GLY A 210 21.60 -0.15 8.32
N ARG A 211 22.21 1.04 8.41
CA ARG A 211 21.75 2.04 9.37
C ARG A 211 20.38 2.59 8.94
N GLY A 212 19.31 2.14 9.62
CA GLY A 212 17.95 2.58 9.34
C GLY A 212 17.33 1.98 8.08
N ASN A 213 17.91 0.92 7.51
CA ASN A 213 17.34 0.24 6.36
C ASN A 213 17.57 -1.28 6.41
N LEU A 214 16.72 -2.00 5.69
CA LEU A 214 16.82 -3.42 5.40
C LEU A 214 16.88 -3.60 3.88
N ARG A 215 17.66 -4.54 3.39
CA ARG A 215 17.71 -4.88 1.96
C ARG A 215 17.48 -6.36 1.76
N VAL A 216 16.55 -6.73 0.91
CA VAL A 216 16.35 -8.11 0.49
C VAL A 216 17.48 -8.51 -0.46
N THR A 217 18.20 -9.58 -0.13
CA THR A 217 19.35 -10.09 -0.89
C THR A 217 19.05 -11.40 -1.60
N ASP A 218 18.19 -12.25 -1.02
CA ASP A 218 17.65 -13.46 -1.65
C ASP A 218 16.12 -13.49 -1.52
N ARG A 219 15.44 -12.99 -2.56
CA ARG A 219 13.97 -13.01 -2.62
C ARG A 219 13.40 -14.42 -2.61
N ALA A 220 14.04 -15.36 -3.34
CA ALA A 220 13.54 -16.72 -3.44
C ALA A 220 13.65 -17.45 -2.08
N GLY A 221 14.76 -17.25 -1.37
CA GLY A 221 14.95 -17.74 -0.01
C GLY A 221 13.95 -17.12 0.96
N LEU A 222 13.75 -15.81 0.89
CA LEU A 222 12.79 -15.10 1.73
C LEU A 222 11.36 -15.60 1.49
N LYS A 223 11.00 -15.91 0.22
CA LYS A 223 9.69 -16.47 -0.15
C LYS A 223 9.48 -17.86 0.47
N ARG A 224 10.51 -18.70 0.53
CA ARG A 224 10.44 -20.00 1.21
C ARG A 224 10.26 -19.89 2.73
N ARG A 225 10.70 -18.77 3.33
CA ARG A 225 10.55 -18.48 4.76
C ARG A 225 9.22 -17.81 5.11
N ALA A 226 8.57 -17.19 4.13
CA ALA A 226 7.28 -16.54 4.34
C ALA A 226 6.15 -17.58 4.44
N CYS A 227 5.10 -17.22 5.18
CA CYS A 227 3.85 -17.99 5.14
C CYS A 227 3.12 -17.82 3.80
N GLU A 228 2.25 -18.77 3.49
CA GLU A 228 1.40 -18.77 2.28
C GLU A 228 0.51 -17.53 2.13
N CYS A 229 0.32 -16.77 3.20
CA CYS A 229 -0.44 -15.52 3.20
C CYS A 229 0.07 -14.50 2.19
N TYR A 230 1.38 -14.55 1.85
CA TYR A 230 1.96 -13.71 0.82
C TYR A 230 1.33 -13.98 -0.55
N GLU A 231 1.38 -15.24 -0.99
CA GLU A 231 0.86 -15.62 -2.31
C GLU A 231 -0.66 -15.50 -2.41
N ARG A 232 -1.38 -15.82 -1.32
CA ARG A 232 -2.84 -15.69 -1.27
C ARG A 232 -3.32 -14.28 -1.58
N LEU A 233 -2.66 -13.27 -0.99
CA LEU A 233 -3.02 -11.87 -1.25
C LEU A 233 -2.66 -11.44 -2.67
N GLN A 234 -1.54 -11.90 -3.22
CA GLN A 234 -1.17 -11.62 -4.61
C GLN A 234 -2.21 -12.20 -5.58
N HIS A 235 -2.55 -13.47 -5.43
CA HIS A 235 -3.54 -14.13 -6.28
C HIS A 235 -4.92 -13.46 -6.16
N HIS A 236 -5.32 -13.06 -4.94
CA HIS A 236 -6.59 -12.39 -4.74
C HIS A 236 -6.61 -11.01 -5.41
N PHE A 237 -5.52 -10.22 -5.31
CA PHE A 237 -5.39 -8.95 -6.02
C PHE A 237 -5.55 -9.13 -7.53
N ASP A 238 -4.83 -10.10 -8.10
CA ASP A 238 -4.88 -10.36 -9.53
C ASP A 238 -6.28 -10.84 -9.98
N ALA A 239 -6.98 -11.59 -9.14
CA ALA A 239 -8.35 -12.02 -9.42
C ALA A 239 -9.36 -10.87 -9.39
N VAL A 240 -9.26 -9.94 -8.41
CA VAL A 240 -10.28 -8.89 -8.23
C VAL A 240 -9.96 -7.60 -8.99
N ILE A 241 -8.69 -7.27 -9.20
CA ILE A 241 -8.25 -6.05 -9.88
C ILE A 241 -7.73 -6.35 -11.28
N GLY A 242 -6.89 -7.39 -11.44
CA GLY A 242 -6.27 -7.76 -12.72
C GLY A 242 -7.27 -8.22 -13.77
N ALA A 243 -8.37 -8.84 -13.40
CA ALA A 243 -9.47 -9.27 -14.29
C ALA A 243 -10.34 -8.10 -14.80
N GLY A 244 -9.99 -6.87 -14.51
CA GLY A 244 -10.79 -5.66 -14.79
C GLY A 244 -10.95 -5.25 -16.23
N GLY A 245 -10.57 -6.08 -17.18
CA GLY A 245 -10.78 -5.85 -18.61
C GLY A 245 -11.88 -6.68 -19.26
N VAL A 246 -12.57 -7.54 -18.52
CA VAL A 246 -13.61 -8.40 -19.12
C VAL A 246 -14.99 -7.91 -18.71
N GLY A 247 -15.65 -7.35 -19.68
CA GLY A 247 -16.92 -6.70 -19.73
C GLY A 247 -18.10 -7.33 -19.00
N GLY A 248 -19.01 -6.51 -18.67
CA GLY A 248 -20.42 -6.70 -18.53
C GLY A 248 -21.08 -5.42 -18.99
#